data_7d097e65bf999e913b47dfb28666241d
#
_entry.id   7d097e65bf999e913b47dfb28666241d
#
_cell.length_a   1.000
_cell.length_b   1.000
_cell.length_c   1.000
_cell.angle_alpha   90.00
_cell.angle_beta   90.00
_cell.angle_gamma   90.00
#
_symmetry.space_group_name_H-M   'P 1'
#
loop_
_entity.id
_entity.type
_entity.pdbx_description
1 polymer ?
#
loop_
_entity_poly.entity_id
_entity_poly.type
_entity_poly.pdbx_seq_one_letter_code
_entity_poly.pdbx_strand_id
1 'polypeptide(L)' 'MKNLKLKAARAGMDLSQDQLASICGVSRQTISAIEKGDYNPTINLCIAICKALGKTLDELFWIE' A
#
# COMPACT_ATOMS: atom_id res chain seq x y z
N MET A 1 1.98 -13.40 2.12
CA MET A 1 3.22 -13.00 1.42
C MET A 1 3.46 -11.52 1.61
N LYS A 2 4.67 -11.10 1.94
CA LYS A 2 4.99 -9.68 2.14
C LYS A 2 4.85 -8.91 0.84
N ASN A 3 4.33 -7.69 0.92
CA ASN A 3 4.26 -6.81 -0.24
C ASN A 3 5.42 -5.81 -0.20
N LEU A 4 6.57 -6.25 -0.67
CA LEU A 4 7.78 -5.42 -0.70
C LEU A 4 7.69 -4.31 -1.75
N LYS A 5 6.91 -4.52 -2.81
CA LYS A 5 6.70 -3.49 -3.84
C LYS A 5 5.99 -2.28 -3.25
N LEU A 6 4.96 -2.52 -2.44
CA LEU A 6 4.24 -1.44 -1.75
C LEU A 6 5.16 -0.71 -0.78
N LYS A 7 5.90 -1.45 0.02
CA LYS A 7 6.83 -0.85 0.99
C LYS A 7 7.88 0.02 0.29
N ALA A 8 8.46 -0.48 -0.80
CA ALA A 8 9.47 0.25 -1.56
C ALA A 8 8.89 1.51 -2.20
N ALA A 9 7.69 1.42 -2.78
CA ALA A 9 7.05 2.57 -3.41
C ALA A 9 6.71 3.65 -2.37
N ARG A 10 6.22 3.24 -1.20
CA ARG A 10 5.94 4.16 -0.10
C ARG A 10 7.20 4.86 0.37
N ALA A 11 8.27 4.09 0.61
CA ALA A 11 9.56 4.63 1.04
C ALA A 11 10.15 5.58 -0.01
N GLY A 12 9.99 5.26 -1.29
CA GLY A 12 10.46 6.09 -2.39
C GLY A 12 9.76 7.45 -2.45
N MET A 13 8.57 7.57 -1.87
CA MET A 13 7.84 8.83 -1.76
C MET A 13 8.07 9.54 -0.41
N ASP A 14 8.97 9.02 0.41
CA ASP A 14 9.24 9.52 1.76
C ASP A 14 7.99 9.54 2.66
N LEU A 15 7.08 8.58 2.46
CA LEU A 15 5.87 8.48 3.26
C LEU A 15 6.03 7.42 4.34
N SER A 16 5.63 7.76 5.57
CA SER A 16 5.49 6.78 6.63
C SER A 16 4.22 5.96 6.41
N GLN A 17 4.08 4.85 7.12
CA GLN A 17 2.85 4.06 7.11
C GLN A 17 1.66 4.91 7.58
N ASP A 18 1.86 5.76 8.60
CA ASP A 18 0.82 6.67 9.09
C ASP A 18 0.38 7.66 8.03
N GLN A 19 1.34 8.24 7.31
CA GLN A 19 1.04 9.21 6.27
C GLN A 19 0.26 8.59 5.12
N LEU A 20 0.67 7.42 4.66
CA LEU A 20 -0.05 6.73 3.60
C LEU A 20 -1.45 6.33 4.06
N ALA A 21 -1.58 5.81 5.29
CA ALA A 21 -2.86 5.43 5.85
C ALA A 21 -3.82 6.63 5.91
N SER A 22 -3.31 7.79 6.33
CA SER A 22 -4.10 9.02 6.38
C SER A 22 -4.61 9.41 4.99
N ILE A 23 -3.76 9.35 3.98
CA ILE A 23 -4.14 9.66 2.59
C ILE A 23 -5.24 8.72 2.10
N CYS A 24 -5.12 7.45 2.44
CA CYS A 24 -6.07 6.42 1.98
C CYS A 24 -7.33 6.31 2.86
N GLY A 25 -7.38 7.02 3.98
CA GLY A 25 -8.53 6.97 4.88
C GLY A 25 -8.64 5.68 5.68
N VAL A 26 -7.53 5.03 5.99
CA VAL A 26 -7.49 3.79 6.78
C VAL A 26 -6.51 3.95 7.94
N SER A 27 -6.48 2.96 8.85
CA SER A 27 -5.56 2.98 9.97
C SER A 27 -4.14 2.57 9.54
N ARG A 28 -3.15 2.99 10.32
CA ARG A 28 -1.76 2.56 10.12
C ARG A 28 -1.63 1.04 10.16
N GLN A 29 -2.36 0.39 11.07
CA GLN A 29 -2.35 -1.06 11.19
C GLN A 29 -2.78 -1.74 9.89
N THR A 30 -3.72 -1.15 9.16
CA THR A 30 -4.16 -1.68 7.86
C THR A 30 -3.02 -1.66 6.86
N ILE A 31 -2.30 -0.54 6.74
CA ILE A 31 -1.15 -0.44 5.82
C ILE A 31 -0.05 -1.43 6.26
N SER A 32 0.25 -1.48 7.55
CA SER A 32 1.25 -2.41 8.08
C SER A 32 0.89 -3.87 7.75
N ALA A 33 -0.37 -4.24 7.94
CA ALA A 33 -0.84 -5.60 7.66
C ALA A 33 -0.75 -5.95 6.18
N ILE A 34 -1.04 -4.99 5.29
CA ILE A 34 -0.90 -5.20 3.84
C ILE A 34 0.58 -5.43 3.49
N GLU A 35 1.47 -4.63 4.03
CA GLU A 35 2.92 -4.77 3.75
C GLU A 35 3.47 -6.08 4.27
N LYS A 36 2.95 -6.57 5.39
CA LYS A 36 3.35 -7.87 5.94
C LYS A 36 2.75 -9.07 5.21
N GLY A 37 1.71 -8.85 4.42
CA GLY A 37 0.99 -9.92 3.74
C GLY A 37 -0.08 -10.57 4.61
N ASP A 38 -0.46 -9.93 5.71
CA ASP A 38 -1.45 -10.45 6.66
C ASP A 38 -2.88 -10.03 6.32
N TYR A 39 -3.05 -9.14 5.37
CA TYR A 39 -4.36 -8.59 5.00
C TYR A 39 -4.43 -8.35 3.49
N ASN A 40 -5.49 -8.84 2.87
CA ASN A 40 -5.74 -8.60 1.44
C ASN A 40 -6.68 -7.40 1.31
N PRO A 41 -6.18 -6.26 0.79
CA PRO A 41 -7.02 -5.07 0.67
C PRO A 41 -8.11 -5.24 -0.37
N THR A 42 -9.22 -4.51 -0.19
CA THR A 42 -10.26 -4.43 -1.22
C THR A 42 -9.70 -3.76 -2.46
N ILE A 43 -10.37 -3.96 -3.61
CA ILE A 43 -9.94 -3.30 -4.86
C ILE A 43 -9.99 -1.76 -4.71
N ASN A 44 -10.97 -1.24 -3.99
CA ASN A 44 -11.06 0.20 -3.77
C ASN A 44 -9.86 0.73 -2.98
N LEU A 45 -9.43 0.00 -1.96
CA LEU A 45 -8.25 0.38 -1.19
C LEU A 45 -6.98 0.26 -2.03
N CYS A 46 -6.86 -0.79 -2.84
CA CYS A 46 -5.73 -0.93 -3.77
C CYS A 46 -5.64 0.28 -4.70
N ILE A 47 -6.76 0.72 -5.25
CA ILE A 47 -6.81 1.88 -6.15
C ILE A 47 -6.38 3.15 -5.41
N ALA A 48 -6.86 3.34 -4.17
CA ALA A 48 -6.49 4.51 -3.36
C ALA A 48 -4.99 4.54 -3.09
N ILE A 49 -4.41 3.39 -2.74
CA ILE A 49 -2.97 3.28 -2.50
C ILE A 49 -2.18 3.59 -3.78
N CYS A 50 -2.60 3.02 -4.91
CA CYS A 50 -1.94 3.24 -6.19
C CYS A 50 -1.97 4.73 -6.57
N LYS A 51 -3.10 5.39 -6.40
CA LYS A 51 -3.22 6.83 -6.68
C LYS A 51 -2.31 7.65 -5.76
N ALA A 52 -2.25 7.31 -4.49
CA ALA A 52 -1.41 8.01 -3.52
C ALA A 52 0.08 7.91 -3.87
N LEU A 53 0.50 6.77 -4.41
CA LEU A 53 1.90 6.49 -4.70
C LEU A 53 2.28 6.72 -6.17
N GLY A 54 1.32 7.08 -7.02
CA GLY A 54 1.57 7.27 -8.46
C GLY A 54 1.98 5.99 -9.17
N LYS A 55 1.43 4.85 -8.73
CA LYS A 55 1.74 3.54 -9.28
C LYS A 55 0.49 2.86 -9.82
N THR A 56 0.68 1.83 -10.64
CA THR A 56 -0.43 1.03 -11.16
C THR A 56 -0.66 -0.18 -10.24
N LEU A 57 -1.82 -0.84 -10.41
CA LEU A 57 -2.12 -2.06 -9.68
C LEU A 57 -1.09 -3.15 -9.97
N ASP A 58 -0.64 -3.26 -11.20
CA ASP A 58 0.39 -4.23 -11.60
C ASP A 58 1.69 -4.01 -10.85
N GLU A 59 2.06 -2.74 -10.65
CA GLU A 59 3.32 -2.41 -9.99
C GLU A 59 3.31 -2.73 -8.49
N LEU A 60 2.15 -2.66 -7.84
CA LEU A 60 2.08 -2.81 -6.39
C LEU A 60 1.44 -4.13 -5.94
N PHE A 61 0.47 -4.65 -6.68
CA PHE A 61 -0.35 -5.77 -6.22
C PHE A 61 -0.32 -6.99 -7.14
N TRP A 62 0.49 -6.98 -8.18
CA TRP A 62 0.60 -8.14 -9.05
C TRP A 62 1.48 -9.20 -8.39
N ILE A 63 0.98 -10.42 -8.37
CA ILE A 63 1.72 -11.59 -7.85
C ILE A 63 2.17 -12.42 -9.04
N GLU A 64 3.47 -12.63 -9.13
CA GLU A 64 4.05 -13.47 -10.17
C GLU A 64 4.16 -14.91 -9.72
#